data_9ba4eb92ad4464777b1a3b25ff5a21c9
#
_entry.id   9ba4eb92ad4464777b1a3b25ff5a21c9
#
_cell.length_a   1.000
_cell.length_b   1.000
_cell.length_c   1.000
_cell.angle_alpha   90.00
_cell.angle_beta   90.00
_cell.angle_gamma   90.00
#
_symmetry.space_group_name_H-M   'P 1'
#
loop_
_entity.id
_entity.type
_entity.pdbx_description
1 polymer ?
#
loop_
_entity_poly.entity_id
_entity_poly.type
_entity_poly.pdbx_seq_one_letter_code
_entity_poly.pdbx_strand_id
1 'polypeptide(L)'
;MRLSRYFMPVLKENPVDAQIVSHRLMLRAGMIKQSSAGIYSWLPMGFKVLKKIEDIVHEEQQRAGHMPMLMPTIQSADLWRESGRYDAFGDEMLRIKDRHDRDMLFTPTAEELITDIFRAHVGSYKDLPLTLYQIQWKFRDEIRPRFGVMRGREFYMKDG
;
A
#
# COMPACT_ATOMS: atom_id res chain seq x y z
N MET A 1 -19.53 -17.14 12.67
CA MET A 1 -20.60 -16.57 11.81
C MET A 1 -21.11 -17.64 10.87
N ARG A 2 -22.42 -17.70 10.62
CA ARG A 2 -23.00 -18.68 9.66
C ARG A 2 -22.72 -18.20 8.22
N LEU A 3 -22.37 -19.12 7.32
CA LEU A 3 -22.10 -18.81 5.91
C LEU A 3 -23.30 -18.11 5.23
N SER A 4 -24.52 -18.48 5.58
CA SER A 4 -25.76 -17.84 5.07
C SER A 4 -25.93 -16.36 5.44
N ARG A 5 -25.13 -15.84 6.37
CA ARG A 5 -25.09 -14.43 6.78
C ARG A 5 -23.78 -13.74 6.44
N TYR A 6 -22.86 -14.45 5.79
CA TYR A 6 -21.56 -13.89 5.41
C TYR A 6 -21.69 -13.15 4.07
N PHE A 7 -21.27 -11.90 4.04
CA PHE A 7 -21.29 -11.12 2.81
C PHE A 7 -20.21 -11.63 1.84
N MET A 8 -20.64 -12.45 0.87
CA MET A 8 -19.78 -13.07 -0.13
C MET A 8 -20.51 -13.06 -1.49
N PRO A 9 -20.44 -11.94 -2.23
CA PRO A 9 -21.10 -11.80 -3.51
C PRO A 9 -20.36 -12.55 -4.62
N VAL A 10 -20.61 -13.83 -4.76
CA VAL A 10 -20.00 -14.69 -5.79
C VAL A 10 -20.61 -14.44 -7.16
N LEU A 11 -19.78 -14.46 -8.20
CA LEU A 11 -20.22 -14.36 -9.59
C LEU A 11 -20.26 -15.76 -10.23
N LYS A 12 -21.33 -16.04 -10.98
CA LYS A 12 -21.46 -17.27 -11.75
C LYS A 12 -20.60 -17.29 -13.00
N GLU A 13 -20.49 -16.14 -13.65
CA GLU A 13 -19.77 -15.97 -14.90
C GLU A 13 -18.38 -15.39 -14.71
N ASN A 14 -17.51 -15.58 -15.68
CA ASN A 14 -16.19 -14.97 -15.69
C ASN A 14 -16.31 -13.50 -16.09
N PRO A 15 -15.76 -12.57 -15.32
CA PRO A 15 -15.65 -11.17 -15.74
C PRO A 15 -14.82 -11.05 -17.03
N VAL A 16 -15.36 -10.31 -18.01
CA VAL A 16 -14.75 -10.16 -19.36
C VAL A 16 -13.35 -9.53 -19.27
N ASP A 17 -13.16 -8.58 -18.35
CA ASP A 17 -11.92 -7.82 -18.22
C ASP A 17 -10.83 -8.55 -17.42
N ALA A 18 -11.16 -9.70 -16.82
CA ALA A 18 -10.22 -10.46 -15.99
C ALA A 18 -9.42 -11.49 -16.81
N GLN A 19 -8.31 -11.05 -17.40
CA GLN A 19 -7.48 -11.87 -18.28
C GLN A 19 -6.75 -13.00 -17.54
N ILE A 20 -6.17 -12.73 -16.36
CA ILE A 20 -5.42 -13.72 -15.60
C ILE A 20 -6.32 -14.49 -14.61
N VAL A 21 -5.90 -15.74 -14.34
CA VAL A 21 -6.67 -16.67 -13.50
C VAL A 21 -6.89 -16.12 -12.09
N SER A 22 -5.86 -15.59 -11.44
CA SER A 22 -5.95 -15.04 -10.08
C SER A 22 -6.96 -13.91 -9.96
N HIS A 23 -6.92 -12.94 -10.87
CA HIS A 23 -7.88 -11.83 -10.90
C HIS A 23 -9.31 -12.33 -11.09
N ARG A 24 -9.49 -13.22 -12.05
CA ARG A 24 -10.79 -13.84 -12.34
C ARG A 24 -11.37 -14.58 -11.16
N LEU A 25 -10.56 -15.40 -10.48
CA LEU A 25 -10.99 -16.15 -9.30
C LEU A 25 -11.29 -15.26 -8.11
N MET A 26 -10.50 -14.21 -7.86
CA MET A 26 -10.75 -13.24 -6.79
C MET A 26 -12.07 -12.49 -6.98
N LEU A 27 -12.38 -12.05 -8.20
CA LEU A 27 -13.66 -11.42 -8.51
C LEU A 27 -14.83 -12.41 -8.36
N ARG A 28 -14.69 -13.61 -8.90
CA ARG A 28 -15.74 -14.64 -8.82
C ARG A 28 -16.03 -15.10 -7.40
N ALA A 29 -15.02 -15.23 -6.58
CA ALA A 29 -15.18 -15.60 -5.17
C ALA A 29 -15.69 -14.47 -4.28
N GLY A 30 -15.95 -13.29 -4.82
CA GLY A 30 -16.37 -12.14 -4.03
C GLY A 30 -15.31 -11.69 -3.02
N MET A 31 -14.03 -11.81 -3.37
CA MET A 31 -12.92 -11.36 -2.53
C MET A 31 -12.61 -9.87 -2.73
N ILE A 32 -12.79 -9.39 -3.94
CA ILE A 32 -12.53 -8.00 -4.32
C ILE A 32 -13.65 -7.47 -5.23
N LYS A 33 -13.78 -6.15 -5.25
CA LYS A 33 -14.60 -5.41 -6.22
C LYS A 33 -13.77 -4.26 -6.78
N GLN A 34 -13.69 -4.17 -8.08
CA GLN A 34 -13.04 -3.03 -8.73
C GLN A 34 -13.87 -1.76 -8.53
N SER A 35 -13.24 -0.71 -8.01
CA SER A 35 -13.84 0.62 -7.82
C SER A 35 -13.52 1.54 -8.99
N SER A 36 -12.27 1.48 -9.46
CA SER A 36 -11.80 2.10 -10.70
C SER A 36 -10.59 1.32 -11.23
N ALA A 37 -10.05 1.72 -12.36
CA ALA A 37 -8.88 1.06 -12.93
C ALA A 37 -7.72 0.99 -11.92
N GLY A 38 -7.30 -0.23 -11.55
CA GLY A 38 -6.22 -0.47 -10.59
C GLY A 38 -6.53 -0.14 -9.13
N ILE A 39 -7.79 0.13 -8.79
CA ILE A 39 -8.23 0.41 -7.41
C ILE A 39 -9.35 -0.57 -7.03
N TYR A 40 -9.17 -1.27 -5.92
CA TYR A 40 -10.05 -2.36 -5.50
C TYR A 40 -10.54 -2.19 -4.07
N SER A 41 -11.82 -2.45 -3.86
CA SER A 41 -12.38 -2.71 -2.54
C SER A 41 -12.11 -4.16 -2.17
N TRP A 42 -11.54 -4.38 -0.99
CA TRP A 42 -11.34 -5.72 -0.43
C TRP A 42 -12.60 -6.12 0.34
N LEU A 43 -13.33 -7.08 -0.17
CA LEU A 43 -14.54 -7.59 0.46
C LEU A 43 -14.18 -8.53 1.64
N PRO A 44 -15.12 -8.89 2.53
CA PRO A 44 -14.79 -9.58 3.78
C PRO A 44 -13.88 -10.80 3.65
N MET A 45 -14.09 -11.64 2.64
CA MET A 45 -13.23 -12.81 2.41
C MET A 45 -11.83 -12.39 1.94
N GLY A 46 -11.73 -11.47 0.99
CA GLY A 46 -10.46 -10.96 0.49
C GLY A 46 -9.68 -10.23 1.57
N PHE A 47 -10.36 -9.40 2.36
CA PHE A 47 -9.76 -8.69 3.48
C PHE A 47 -9.22 -9.64 4.55
N LYS A 48 -9.96 -10.73 4.85
CA LYS A 48 -9.49 -11.77 5.76
C LYS A 48 -8.20 -12.44 5.28
N VAL A 49 -8.07 -12.69 3.97
CA VAL A 49 -6.84 -13.24 3.38
C VAL A 49 -5.71 -12.23 3.45
N LEU A 50 -5.98 -10.95 3.10
CA LEU A 50 -5.00 -9.88 3.19
C LEU A 50 -4.44 -9.73 4.61
N LYS A 51 -5.33 -9.75 5.63
CA LYS A 51 -4.91 -9.68 7.04
C LYS A 51 -4.06 -10.88 7.46
N LYS A 52 -4.36 -12.09 7.01
CA LYS A 52 -3.53 -13.26 7.29
C LYS A 52 -2.12 -13.13 6.69
N ILE A 53 -2.01 -12.59 5.48
CA ILE A 53 -0.72 -12.33 4.85
C ILE A 53 0.05 -11.27 5.65
N GLU A 54 -0.63 -10.20 6.06
CA GLU A 54 -0.07 -9.15 6.90
C GLU A 54 0.47 -9.71 8.22
N ASP A 55 -0.32 -10.56 8.90
CA ASP A 55 0.06 -11.19 10.17
C ASP A 55 1.32 -12.05 10.00
N ILE A 56 1.41 -12.85 8.92
CA ILE A 56 2.60 -13.65 8.60
C ILE A 56 3.82 -12.73 8.38
N VAL A 57 3.64 -11.66 7.62
CA VAL A 57 4.73 -10.70 7.35
C VAL A 57 5.18 -10.03 8.65
N HIS A 58 4.26 -9.61 9.52
CA HIS A 58 4.59 -9.06 10.83
C HIS A 58 5.38 -10.06 11.69
N GLU A 59 4.93 -11.31 11.76
CA GLU A 59 5.59 -12.36 12.52
C GLU A 59 7.04 -12.59 12.05
N GLU A 60 7.24 -12.71 10.73
CA GLU A 60 8.59 -12.90 10.17
C GLU A 60 9.50 -11.68 10.37
N GLN A 61 8.97 -10.46 10.22
CA GLN A 61 9.75 -9.24 10.47
C GLN A 61 10.16 -9.13 11.94
N GLN A 62 9.24 -9.39 12.87
CA GLN A 62 9.53 -9.34 14.30
C GLN A 62 10.49 -10.46 14.73
N ARG A 63 10.37 -11.66 14.16
CA ARG A 63 11.32 -12.77 14.38
C ARG A 63 12.72 -12.40 13.93
N ALA A 64 12.87 -11.58 12.88
CA ALA A 64 14.14 -11.04 12.43
C ALA A 64 14.64 -9.84 13.27
N GLY A 65 13.93 -9.44 14.33
CA GLY A 65 14.30 -8.31 15.19
C GLY A 65 13.92 -6.94 14.66
N HIS A 66 13.08 -6.87 13.64
CA HIS A 66 12.64 -5.60 13.07
C HIS A 66 11.46 -5.01 13.87
N MET A 67 11.43 -3.70 14.03
CA MET A 67 10.40 -2.99 14.79
C MET A 67 9.33 -2.39 13.88
N PRO A 68 8.04 -2.67 14.12
CA PRO A 68 6.97 -2.09 13.34
C PRO A 68 6.75 -0.62 13.72
N MET A 69 6.40 0.18 12.73
CA MET A 69 5.93 1.55 12.90
C MET A 69 4.82 1.86 11.90
N LEU A 70 4.19 3.02 12.04
CA LEU A 70 3.20 3.50 11.09
C LEU A 70 3.45 4.99 10.82
N MET A 71 3.66 5.33 9.57
CA MET A 71 3.91 6.69 9.11
C MET A 71 2.69 7.23 8.34
N PRO A 72 2.53 8.57 8.22
CA PRO A 72 1.46 9.18 7.44
C PRO A 72 1.49 8.76 5.96
N THR A 73 0.30 8.61 5.36
CA THR A 73 0.15 8.41 3.90
C THR A 73 0.25 9.71 3.12
N ILE A 74 -0.11 10.83 3.74
CA ILE A 74 0.04 12.17 3.15
C ILE A 74 1.30 12.80 3.69
N GLN A 75 2.14 13.29 2.80
CA GLN A 75 3.45 13.85 3.12
C GLN A 75 3.62 15.24 2.50
N SER A 76 4.46 16.07 3.14
CA SER A 76 4.86 17.34 2.55
C SER A 76 5.72 17.13 1.32
N ALA A 77 5.49 17.92 0.28
CA ALA A 77 6.33 17.93 -0.92
C ALA A 77 7.76 18.40 -0.63
N ASP A 78 7.97 19.19 0.42
CA ASP A 78 9.29 19.73 0.74
C ASP A 78 10.31 18.64 1.09
N LEU A 79 9.88 17.61 1.80
CA LEU A 79 10.70 16.44 2.11
C LEU A 79 11.19 15.72 0.82
N TRP A 80 10.32 15.65 -0.16
CA TRP A 80 10.61 15.03 -1.47
C TRP A 80 11.45 15.94 -2.38
N ARG A 81 11.31 17.27 -2.23
CA ARG A 81 12.19 18.25 -2.90
C ARG A 81 13.61 18.19 -2.34
N GLU A 82 13.74 18.04 -1.02
CA GLU A 82 15.05 17.87 -0.35
C GLU A 82 15.81 16.65 -0.90
N SER A 83 15.14 15.53 -1.11
CA SER A 83 15.74 14.33 -1.71
C SER A 83 15.96 14.42 -3.22
N GLY A 84 15.40 15.44 -3.89
CA GLY A 84 15.39 15.58 -5.34
C GLY A 84 14.43 14.64 -6.06
N ARG A 85 13.62 13.85 -5.33
CA ARG A 85 12.72 12.85 -5.92
C ARG A 85 11.33 13.40 -6.27
N TYR A 86 10.99 14.62 -5.84
CA TYR A 86 9.67 15.18 -6.16
C TYR A 86 9.40 15.26 -7.65
N ASP A 87 10.36 15.72 -8.44
CA ASP A 87 10.24 15.78 -9.89
C ASP A 87 10.69 14.49 -10.57
N ALA A 88 11.74 13.85 -10.05
CA ALA A 88 12.30 12.61 -10.62
C ALA A 88 11.33 11.41 -10.55
N PHE A 89 10.38 11.40 -9.61
CA PHE A 89 9.36 10.35 -9.52
C PHE A 89 8.33 10.41 -10.67
N GLY A 90 8.19 11.57 -11.31
CA GLY A 90 7.36 11.77 -12.48
C GLY A 90 5.86 11.77 -12.19
N ASP A 91 5.08 11.37 -13.20
CA ASP A 91 3.61 11.44 -13.19
C ASP A 91 2.95 10.35 -12.33
N GLU A 92 3.70 9.34 -11.92
CA GLU A 92 3.17 8.31 -11.00
C GLU A 92 2.92 8.83 -9.59
N MET A 93 3.50 9.98 -9.22
CA MET A 93 3.26 10.60 -7.93
C MET A 93 1.92 11.34 -7.92
N LEU A 94 1.02 10.96 -7.03
CA LEU A 94 -0.22 11.70 -6.79
C LEU A 94 0.07 12.96 -5.98
N ARG A 95 0.16 14.09 -6.66
CA ARG A 95 0.36 15.42 -6.06
C ARG A 95 -0.99 16.03 -5.71
N ILE A 96 -1.07 16.61 -4.52
CA ILE A 96 -2.28 17.24 -3.99
C ILE A 96 -1.93 18.57 -3.33
N LYS A 97 -2.93 19.40 -3.14
CA LYS A 97 -2.81 20.63 -2.34
C LYS A 97 -3.76 20.56 -1.15
N ASP A 98 -3.30 21.05 -0.01
CA ASP A 98 -4.19 21.20 1.14
C ASP A 98 -5.00 22.51 1.06
N ARG A 99 -5.82 22.78 2.08
CA ARG A 99 -6.66 24.00 2.13
C ARG A 99 -5.87 25.30 2.23
N HIS A 100 -4.60 25.23 2.56
CA HIS A 100 -3.68 26.37 2.65
C HIS A 100 -2.76 26.48 1.43
N ASP A 101 -3.12 25.79 0.34
CA ASP A 101 -2.36 25.75 -0.93
C ASP A 101 -0.94 25.17 -0.79
N ARG A 102 -0.69 24.39 0.27
CA ARG A 102 0.59 23.71 0.47
C ARG A 102 0.66 22.46 -0.39
N ASP A 103 1.79 22.29 -1.07
CA ASP A 103 2.04 21.09 -1.87
C ASP A 103 2.25 19.87 -0.97
N MET A 104 1.44 18.88 -1.20
CA MET A 104 1.45 17.59 -0.52
C MET A 104 1.45 16.48 -1.57
N LEU A 105 1.68 15.24 -1.14
CA LEU A 105 1.56 14.07 -1.99
C LEU A 105 1.00 12.88 -1.21
N PHE A 106 0.36 11.96 -1.92
CA PHE A 106 0.07 10.64 -1.36
C PHE A 106 1.31 9.76 -1.57
N THR A 107 1.79 9.14 -0.50
CA THR A 107 3.07 8.43 -0.51
C THR A 107 3.11 7.26 -1.49
N PRO A 108 3.99 7.31 -2.52
CA PRO A 108 4.24 6.15 -3.38
C PRO A 108 5.22 5.16 -2.75
N THR A 109 5.99 5.61 -1.78
CA THR A 109 6.99 4.89 -0.98
C THR A 109 7.34 5.75 0.25
N ALA A 110 8.14 5.29 1.19
CA ALA A 110 8.30 5.98 2.48
C ALA A 110 9.77 6.30 2.86
N GLU A 111 10.72 6.16 1.94
CA GLU A 111 12.15 6.35 2.23
C GLU A 111 12.44 7.77 2.74
N GLU A 112 11.82 8.79 2.17
CA GLU A 112 12.04 10.17 2.59
C GLU A 112 11.62 10.38 4.05
N LEU A 113 10.42 9.93 4.39
CA LEU A 113 9.87 10.14 5.73
C LEU A 113 10.60 9.32 6.79
N ILE A 114 10.96 8.07 6.51
CA ILE A 114 11.72 7.26 7.47
C ILE A 114 13.13 7.81 7.67
N THR A 115 13.75 8.34 6.61
CA THR A 115 15.06 8.98 6.71
C THR A 115 15.00 10.26 7.55
N ASP A 116 13.93 11.04 7.41
CA ASP A 116 13.72 12.24 8.24
C ASP A 116 13.54 11.87 9.73
N ILE A 117 12.73 10.86 10.01
CA ILE A 117 12.56 10.33 11.38
C ILE A 117 13.90 9.84 11.93
N PHE A 118 14.66 9.08 11.14
CA PHE A 118 15.97 8.57 11.52
C PHE A 118 16.93 9.72 11.84
N ARG A 119 17.03 10.72 10.97
CA ARG A 119 17.84 11.92 11.15
C ARG A 119 17.50 12.68 12.44
N ALA A 120 16.21 12.75 12.77
CA ALA A 120 15.75 13.47 13.95
C ALA A 120 16.02 12.75 15.29
N HIS A 121 16.11 11.41 15.28
CA HIS A 121 16.09 10.62 16.52
C HIS A 121 17.33 9.75 16.74
N VAL A 122 18.13 9.47 15.73
CA VAL A 122 19.37 8.67 15.84
C VAL A 122 20.56 9.60 15.92
N GLY A 123 21.08 9.77 17.14
CA GLY A 123 22.17 10.71 17.43
C GLY A 123 23.56 10.08 17.46
N SER A 124 23.66 8.75 17.49
CA SER A 124 24.93 8.04 17.66
C SER A 124 24.98 6.73 16.88
N TYR A 125 26.15 6.37 16.37
CA TYR A 125 26.39 5.05 15.79
C TYR A 125 26.14 3.88 16.77
N LYS A 126 26.13 4.17 18.07
CA LYS A 126 25.84 3.18 19.13
C LYS A 126 24.36 2.75 19.14
N ASP A 127 23.50 3.55 18.51
CA ASP A 127 22.07 3.23 18.36
C ASP A 127 21.83 2.21 17.23
N LEU A 128 22.88 1.87 16.47
CA LEU A 128 22.81 0.94 15.35
C LEU A 128 23.28 -0.48 15.76
N PRO A 129 22.78 -1.53 15.10
CA PRO A 129 21.85 -1.54 13.98
C PRO A 129 20.41 -1.27 14.40
N LEU A 130 19.66 -0.60 13.53
CA LEU A 130 18.23 -0.28 13.71
C LEU A 130 17.48 -0.65 12.43
N THR A 131 16.45 -1.48 12.53
CA THR A 131 15.59 -1.82 11.41
C THR A 131 14.14 -1.55 11.76
N LEU A 132 13.52 -0.67 10.98
CA LEU A 132 12.13 -0.26 11.12
C LEU A 132 11.36 -0.71 9.88
N TYR A 133 10.10 -1.06 10.04
CA TYR A 133 9.23 -1.40 8.90
C TYR A 133 7.80 -0.96 9.15
N GLN A 134 7.05 -0.83 8.07
CA GLN A 134 5.61 -0.65 8.11
C GLN A 134 4.91 -1.51 7.05
N ILE A 135 3.62 -1.73 7.25
CA ILE A 135 2.71 -2.27 6.24
C ILE A 135 1.60 -1.24 6.07
N GLN A 136 1.48 -0.67 4.88
CA GLN A 136 0.60 0.47 4.66
C GLN A 136 0.18 0.58 3.20
N TRP A 137 -0.95 1.24 2.98
CA TRP A 137 -1.40 1.65 1.66
C TRP A 137 -0.44 2.63 1.01
N LYS A 138 -0.19 2.39 -0.28
CA LYS A 138 0.57 3.26 -1.17
C LYS A 138 -0.27 3.57 -2.41
N PHE A 139 0.05 4.67 -3.04
CA PHE A 139 -0.57 5.04 -4.30
C PHE A 139 0.50 5.41 -5.33
N ARG A 140 0.37 4.84 -6.53
CA ARG A 140 1.13 5.22 -7.73
C ARG A 140 0.15 5.35 -8.88
N ASP A 141 0.15 6.48 -9.55
CA ASP A 141 -0.74 6.72 -10.69
C ASP A 141 -0.28 5.94 -11.93
N GLU A 142 -0.25 4.62 -11.80
CA GLU A 142 0.15 3.68 -12.85
C GLU A 142 -0.72 3.85 -14.08
N ILE A 143 -0.10 4.18 -15.22
CA ILE A 143 -0.77 4.44 -16.48
C ILE A 143 -1.46 3.20 -17.06
N ARG A 144 -0.96 2.01 -16.76
CA ARG A 144 -1.47 0.72 -17.28
C ARG A 144 -1.64 -0.30 -16.16
N PRO A 145 -2.57 -0.08 -15.22
CA PRO A 145 -2.84 -1.07 -14.18
C PRO A 145 -3.32 -2.37 -14.83
N ARG A 146 -2.81 -3.51 -14.33
CA ARG A 146 -3.12 -4.83 -14.89
C ARG A 146 -2.92 -5.93 -13.86
N PHE A 147 -3.38 -7.13 -14.18
CA PHE A 147 -3.25 -8.31 -13.31
C PHE A 147 -4.01 -8.18 -11.97
N GLY A 148 -5.15 -7.47 -11.98
CA GLY A 148 -5.96 -7.28 -10.79
C GLY A 148 -5.20 -6.53 -9.71
N VAL A 149 -5.18 -7.06 -8.50
CA VAL A 149 -4.51 -6.46 -7.34
C VAL A 149 -2.97 -6.53 -7.39
N MET A 150 -2.39 -7.25 -8.37
CA MET A 150 -0.95 -7.45 -8.45
C MET A 150 -0.21 -6.21 -9.00
N ARG A 151 -0.86 -5.41 -9.85
CA ARG A 151 -0.33 -4.16 -10.37
C ARG A 151 -1.45 -3.12 -10.43
N GLY A 152 -1.84 -2.66 -9.26
CA GLY A 152 -2.84 -1.62 -9.06
C GLY A 152 -2.23 -0.22 -8.94
N ARG A 153 -3.10 0.77 -8.81
CA ARG A 153 -2.74 2.16 -8.49
C ARG A 153 -2.71 2.38 -6.98
N GLU A 154 -3.64 1.77 -6.27
CA GLU A 154 -3.66 1.72 -4.80
C GLU A 154 -3.37 0.28 -4.35
N PHE A 155 -2.38 0.11 -3.50
CA PHE A 155 -1.92 -1.22 -3.09
C PHE A 155 -1.32 -1.22 -1.68
N TYR A 156 -1.33 -2.38 -1.07
CA TYR A 156 -0.78 -2.60 0.26
C TYR A 156 0.67 -3.07 0.15
N MET A 157 1.58 -2.37 0.81
CA MET A 157 3.01 -2.61 0.71
C MET A 157 3.64 -2.76 2.10
N LYS A 158 4.51 -3.75 2.26
CA LYS A 158 5.50 -3.78 3.31
C LYS A 158 6.77 -3.10 2.80
N ASP A 159 7.21 -2.07 3.48
CA ASP A 159 8.48 -1.38 3.27
C ASP A 159 9.28 -1.29 4.59
N GLY A 160 10.57 -1.25 4.49
CA GLY A 160 11.47 -1.21 5.65
C GLY A 160 12.85 -0.71 5.27
#